data_e076ddaa426309fda9de43121944938f
#
_entry.id   e076ddaa426309fda9de43121944938f
#
_cell.length_a   1.000
_cell.length_b   1.000
_cell.length_c   1.000
_cell.angle_alpha   90.00
_cell.angle_beta   90.00
_cell.angle_gamma   90.00
#
_symmetry.space_group_name_H-M   'P 1'
#
loop_
_entity.id
_entity.type
_entity.pdbx_description
1 polymer ?
#
loop_
_entity_poly.entity_id
_entity_poly.type
_entity_poly.pdbx_seq_one_letter_code
_entity_poly.pdbx_strand_id
1 'polypeptide(L)'
;MPYSKRACTLVLFIFVIFTSCSYSKKVEKIVFSHYGEMPALKTNALPANVKVETELTNGSHQHIMSNTERKKVKMLFLLLYWHEHYMLETKLNQKIPVNQFTNSINQSAKNSKIAEKLRDGILTLKIEQLPRTYSLHDDSRAVLLMVEWSKVYLAPSGEDVVVSYSFAKEGQPLKTGKVEIKDPNKLYGLGYFQSLKAATHDYLSAYDNFYKNAGKMVLDKITAEL
;
A
#
# COMPACT_ATOMS: atom_id res chain seq x y z
N MET A 1 44.75 -3.13 -37.87
CA MET A 1 44.35 -2.83 -36.49
C MET A 1 42.90 -3.33 -36.21
N PRO A 2 42.70 -4.53 -35.65
CA PRO A 2 41.34 -5.07 -35.45
C PRO A 2 40.85 -5.00 -34.00
N TYR A 3 41.46 -4.19 -33.12
CA TYR A 3 41.11 -4.18 -31.68
C TYR A 3 39.97 -3.25 -31.28
N SER A 4 39.55 -2.34 -32.16
CA SER A 4 38.57 -1.28 -31.84
C SER A 4 37.13 -1.78 -31.71
N LYS A 5 36.72 -2.78 -32.50
CA LYS A 5 35.33 -3.26 -32.52
C LYS A 5 34.96 -4.13 -31.30
N ARG A 6 35.91 -4.91 -30.78
CA ARG A 6 35.67 -5.77 -29.61
C ARG A 6 35.60 -4.98 -28.28
N ALA A 7 36.38 -3.88 -28.19
CA ALA A 7 36.34 -3.01 -27.03
C ALA A 7 35.01 -2.26 -26.92
N CYS A 8 34.44 -1.80 -28.07
CA CYS A 8 33.14 -1.12 -28.06
C CYS A 8 31.99 -2.03 -27.60
N THR A 9 31.99 -3.32 -28.02
CA THR A 9 30.97 -4.29 -27.62
C THR A 9 31.07 -4.64 -26.14
N LEU A 10 32.29 -4.72 -25.60
CA LEU A 10 32.51 -5.00 -24.17
C LEU A 10 32.08 -3.82 -23.28
N VAL A 11 32.34 -2.59 -23.72
CA VAL A 11 31.90 -1.37 -23.01
C VAL A 11 30.39 -1.24 -23.02
N LEU A 12 29.72 -1.57 -24.13
CA LEU A 12 28.25 -1.56 -24.20
C LEU A 12 27.63 -2.61 -23.25
N PHE A 13 28.24 -3.78 -23.15
CA PHE A 13 27.78 -4.84 -22.23
C PHE A 13 27.98 -4.47 -20.76
N ILE A 14 29.06 -3.76 -20.42
CA ILE A 14 29.35 -3.27 -19.08
C ILE A 14 28.35 -2.17 -18.69
N PHE A 15 27.98 -1.26 -19.62
CA PHE A 15 26.98 -0.22 -19.37
C PHE A 15 25.59 -0.80 -19.06
N VAL A 16 25.18 -1.88 -19.70
CA VAL A 16 23.89 -2.54 -19.45
C VAL A 16 23.84 -3.19 -18.06
N ILE A 17 24.97 -3.65 -17.53
CA ILE A 17 25.03 -4.27 -16.19
C ILE A 17 24.96 -3.24 -15.06
N PHE A 18 25.48 -2.01 -15.27
CA PHE A 18 25.51 -0.97 -14.23
C PHE A 18 24.23 -0.13 -14.14
N THR A 19 23.28 -0.23 -15.06
CA THR A 19 22.02 0.53 -15.04
C THR A 19 20.88 -0.15 -14.26
N SER A 20 21.08 -1.35 -13.72
CA SER A 20 20.08 -1.98 -12.84
C SER A 20 20.12 -1.38 -11.42
N CYS A 21 19.90 -0.09 -11.32
CA CYS A 21 19.49 0.49 -10.04
C CYS A 21 18.12 -0.10 -9.73
N SER A 22 18.07 -1.09 -8.85
CA SER A 22 16.87 -1.89 -8.61
C SER A 22 15.70 -0.95 -8.31
N TYR A 23 14.57 -1.16 -8.96
CA TYR A 23 13.32 -0.42 -8.72
C TYR A 23 12.97 -0.44 -7.22
N SER A 24 13.31 -1.51 -6.54
CA SER A 24 13.17 -1.70 -5.10
C SER A 24 13.78 -0.53 -4.31
N LYS A 25 15.04 -0.19 -4.53
CA LYS A 25 15.70 0.93 -3.84
C LYS A 25 15.09 2.29 -4.17
N LYS A 26 14.60 2.46 -5.41
CA LYS A 26 13.91 3.69 -5.80
C LYS A 26 12.58 3.82 -5.05
N VAL A 27 11.79 2.75 -4.99
CA VAL A 27 10.51 2.73 -4.28
C VAL A 27 10.70 2.97 -2.79
N GLU A 28 11.70 2.36 -2.15
CA GLU A 28 12.04 2.63 -0.74
C GLU A 28 12.28 4.12 -0.47
N LYS A 29 13.08 4.77 -1.32
CA LYS A 29 13.35 6.21 -1.21
C LYS A 29 12.08 7.05 -1.38
N ILE A 30 11.19 6.66 -2.30
CA ILE A 30 9.94 7.38 -2.55
C ILE A 30 9.01 7.23 -1.35
N VAL A 31 8.83 6.01 -0.83
CA VAL A 31 8.00 5.74 0.35
C VAL A 31 8.55 6.48 1.56
N PHE A 32 9.87 6.46 1.78
CA PHE A 32 10.50 7.24 2.82
C PHE A 32 10.26 8.76 2.65
N SER A 33 10.37 9.28 1.43
CA SER A 33 10.11 10.71 1.17
C SER A 33 8.65 11.11 1.36
N HIS A 34 7.71 10.16 1.25
CA HIS A 34 6.29 10.40 1.43
C HIS A 34 5.88 10.44 2.92
N TYR A 35 6.37 9.50 3.71
CA TYR A 35 5.99 9.36 5.12
C TYR A 35 6.93 10.07 6.10
N GLY A 36 8.15 10.42 5.68
CA GLY A 36 9.17 10.98 6.58
C GLY A 36 9.62 9.97 7.64
N GLU A 37 9.76 10.39 8.87
CA GLU A 37 10.05 9.48 9.97
C GLU A 37 8.83 8.60 10.30
N MET A 38 9.10 7.35 10.69
CA MET A 38 8.03 6.41 11.05
C MET A 38 7.24 6.97 12.25
N PRO A 39 5.93 7.22 12.09
CA PRO A 39 5.15 7.77 13.17
C PRO A 39 5.04 6.79 14.33
N ALA A 40 5.12 7.32 15.56
CA ALA A 40 4.80 6.54 16.74
C ALA A 40 3.31 6.17 16.76
N LEU A 41 2.98 5.00 17.27
CA LEU A 41 1.59 4.57 17.43
C LEU A 41 0.88 5.48 18.45
N LYS A 42 -0.14 6.20 17.99
CA LYS A 42 -0.95 7.10 18.83
C LYS A 42 -2.21 6.40 19.35
N THR A 43 -2.06 5.25 19.99
CA THR A 43 -3.20 4.50 20.56
C THR A 43 -3.81 5.19 21.79
N ASN A 44 -3.03 6.03 22.47
CA ASN A 44 -3.45 6.71 23.70
C ASN A 44 -4.38 7.91 23.48
N ALA A 45 -4.70 8.27 22.24
CA ALA A 45 -5.54 9.43 21.92
C ALA A 45 -7.03 9.09 21.73
N LEU A 46 -7.41 7.83 21.91
CA LEU A 46 -8.80 7.38 21.75
C LEU A 46 -9.67 7.82 22.93
N PRO A 47 -10.98 8.10 22.72
CA PRO A 47 -11.92 8.28 23.80
C PRO A 47 -11.95 7.06 24.73
N ALA A 48 -12.21 7.29 26.02
CA ALA A 48 -12.17 6.23 27.04
C ALA A 48 -13.12 5.05 26.75
N ASN A 49 -14.17 5.28 25.99
CA ASN A 49 -15.18 4.30 25.60
C ASN A 49 -14.88 3.58 24.27
N VAL A 50 -13.75 3.85 23.63
CA VAL A 50 -13.31 3.16 22.40
C VAL A 50 -11.92 2.57 22.60
N LYS A 51 -11.77 1.28 22.38
CA LYS A 51 -10.50 0.56 22.42
C LYS A 51 -10.18 0.01 21.02
N VAL A 52 -8.94 0.14 20.61
CA VAL A 52 -8.44 -0.49 19.37
C VAL A 52 -7.36 -1.49 19.73
N GLU A 53 -7.61 -2.74 19.39
CA GLU A 53 -6.68 -3.84 19.56
C GLU A 53 -6.07 -4.20 18.21
N THR A 54 -4.76 -4.38 18.20
CA THR A 54 -4.02 -4.77 17.01
C THR A 54 -2.84 -5.66 17.40
N GLU A 55 -2.65 -6.72 16.65
CA GLU A 55 -1.50 -7.61 16.78
C GLU A 55 -0.30 -7.02 16.02
N LEU A 56 0.20 -5.88 16.48
CA LEU A 56 1.40 -5.28 15.89
C LEU A 56 2.65 -6.02 16.36
N THR A 57 3.38 -6.56 15.42
CA THR A 57 4.76 -7.01 15.67
C THR A 57 5.63 -5.78 15.89
N ASN A 58 6.01 -5.53 17.13
CA ASN A 58 6.95 -4.48 17.47
C ASN A 58 8.32 -4.80 16.87
N GLY A 59 8.92 -3.87 16.14
CA GLY A 59 10.34 -3.98 15.89
C GLY A 59 10.91 -3.31 14.65
N SER A 60 10.19 -3.10 13.59
CA SER A 60 10.79 -2.49 12.40
C SER A 60 10.57 -0.97 12.35
N HIS A 61 11.66 -0.21 12.16
CA HIS A 61 11.61 1.22 11.84
C HIS A 61 11.57 1.47 10.33
N GLN A 62 11.61 0.42 9.52
CA GLN A 62 11.56 0.51 8.08
C GLN A 62 10.13 0.74 7.60
N HIS A 63 9.95 1.61 6.60
CA HIS A 63 8.65 1.88 5.99
C HIS A 63 8.15 0.74 5.11
N ILE A 64 9.06 -0.04 4.57
CA ILE A 64 8.78 -1.21 3.73
C ILE A 64 9.26 -2.45 4.47
N MET A 65 8.38 -3.42 4.60
CA MET A 65 8.66 -4.72 5.23
C MET A 65 9.25 -5.71 4.25
N SER A 66 8.86 -5.63 3.00
CA SER A 66 9.40 -6.48 1.93
C SER A 66 9.18 -5.87 0.55
N ASN A 67 10.15 -6.10 -0.31
CA ASN A 67 10.06 -5.87 -1.75
C ASN A 67 10.41 -7.17 -2.47
N THR A 68 9.51 -7.65 -3.31
CA THR A 68 9.70 -8.88 -4.09
C THR A 68 9.63 -8.55 -5.57
N GLU A 69 10.74 -8.73 -6.26
CA GLU A 69 10.84 -8.50 -7.70
C GLU A 69 10.58 -9.80 -8.46
N ARG A 70 9.77 -9.72 -9.51
CA ARG A 70 9.52 -10.82 -10.44
C ARG A 70 9.65 -10.30 -11.87
N LYS A 71 10.41 -11.02 -12.68
CA LYS A 71 10.62 -10.68 -14.09
C LYS A 71 10.32 -11.88 -14.96
N LYS A 72 9.51 -11.67 -15.99
CA LYS A 72 9.23 -12.66 -17.03
C LYS A 72 9.58 -12.07 -18.38
N VAL A 73 10.34 -12.79 -19.18
CA VAL A 73 10.72 -12.36 -20.53
C VAL A 73 10.30 -13.44 -21.51
N LYS A 74 9.67 -13.03 -22.61
CA LYS A 74 9.35 -13.88 -23.77
C LYS A 74 10.01 -13.28 -24.99
N MET A 75 10.75 -14.08 -25.72
CA MET A 75 11.44 -13.68 -26.94
C MET A 75 11.07 -14.64 -28.08
N LEU A 76 10.78 -14.10 -29.24
CA LEU A 76 10.55 -14.85 -30.45
C LEU A 76 11.48 -14.31 -31.53
N PHE A 77 12.60 -15.00 -31.78
CA PHE A 77 13.69 -14.53 -32.66
C PHE A 77 13.25 -14.34 -34.09
N LEU A 78 12.41 -15.23 -34.63
CA LEU A 78 11.93 -15.17 -36.05
C LEU A 78 11.12 -13.90 -36.34
N LEU A 79 10.45 -13.32 -35.39
CA LEU A 79 9.65 -12.09 -35.54
C LEU A 79 10.28 -10.90 -34.83
N LEU A 80 11.50 -11.04 -34.33
CA LEU A 80 12.13 -10.01 -33.47
C LEU A 80 11.15 -9.45 -32.42
N TYR A 81 10.33 -10.34 -31.88
CA TYR A 81 9.37 -9.99 -30.84
C TYR A 81 10.00 -10.14 -29.47
N TRP A 82 9.85 -9.12 -28.63
CA TRP A 82 10.29 -9.13 -27.26
C TRP A 82 9.16 -8.62 -26.36
N HIS A 83 8.91 -9.32 -25.25
CA HIS A 83 7.94 -8.95 -24.24
C HIS A 83 8.55 -9.18 -22.88
N GLU A 84 8.62 -8.13 -22.11
CA GLU A 84 9.07 -8.13 -20.73
C GLU A 84 7.94 -7.71 -19.81
N HIS A 85 7.69 -8.53 -18.80
CA HIS A 85 6.79 -8.18 -17.71
C HIS A 85 7.60 -8.16 -16.42
N TYR A 86 7.73 -6.99 -15.84
CA TYR A 86 8.37 -6.75 -14.55
C TYR A 86 7.30 -6.43 -13.51
N MET A 87 7.40 -7.03 -12.32
CA MET A 87 6.53 -6.76 -11.19
C MET A 87 7.37 -6.57 -9.94
N LEU A 88 7.12 -5.50 -9.22
CA LEU A 88 7.66 -5.25 -7.89
C LEU A 88 6.51 -5.18 -6.89
N GLU A 89 6.36 -6.22 -6.08
CA GLU A 89 5.42 -6.23 -4.97
C GLU A 89 6.06 -5.57 -3.75
N THR A 90 5.39 -4.57 -3.21
CA THR A 90 5.85 -3.78 -2.05
C THR A 90 4.87 -3.93 -0.91
N LYS A 91 5.36 -4.36 0.25
CA LYS A 91 4.58 -4.49 1.48
C LYS A 91 4.97 -3.39 2.47
N LEU A 92 4.05 -2.47 2.73
CA LEU A 92 4.26 -1.37 3.67
C LEU A 92 4.30 -1.85 5.12
N ASN A 93 4.95 -1.07 5.98
CA ASN A 93 4.93 -1.32 7.41
C ASN A 93 3.51 -1.16 7.96
N GLN A 94 3.08 -2.12 8.75
CA GLN A 94 1.74 -2.15 9.34
C GLN A 94 1.44 -0.93 10.22
N LYS A 95 2.44 -0.29 10.80
CA LYS A 95 2.28 0.94 11.59
C LYS A 95 1.65 2.08 10.77
N ILE A 96 1.87 2.12 9.46
CA ILE A 96 1.34 3.16 8.58
C ILE A 96 -0.19 3.11 8.53
N PRO A 97 -0.83 2.04 8.01
CA PRO A 97 -2.29 1.97 7.95
C PRO A 97 -2.94 1.95 9.33
N VAL A 98 -2.33 1.31 10.34
CA VAL A 98 -2.88 1.29 11.69
C VAL A 98 -2.95 2.68 12.30
N ASN A 99 -1.90 3.51 12.16
CA ASN A 99 -1.93 4.88 12.67
C ASN A 99 -3.00 5.72 11.98
N GLN A 100 -3.13 5.62 10.66
CA GLN A 100 -4.13 6.37 9.91
C GLN A 100 -5.55 5.94 10.27
N PHE A 101 -5.78 4.63 10.33
CA PHE A 101 -7.05 4.04 10.74
C PHE A 101 -7.41 4.44 12.17
N THR A 102 -6.50 4.31 13.14
CA THR A 102 -6.73 4.69 14.55
C THR A 102 -7.01 6.19 14.70
N ASN A 103 -6.29 7.04 13.95
CA ASN A 103 -6.57 8.47 13.92
C ASN A 103 -7.97 8.77 13.36
N SER A 104 -8.40 8.06 12.32
CA SER A 104 -9.74 8.18 11.74
C SER A 104 -10.82 7.76 12.75
N ILE A 105 -10.62 6.64 13.46
CA ILE A 105 -11.50 6.20 14.56
C ILE A 105 -11.59 7.28 15.64
N ASN A 106 -10.44 7.82 16.09
CA ASN A 106 -10.41 8.85 17.11
C ASN A 106 -11.19 10.11 16.73
N GLN A 107 -11.01 10.58 15.48
CA GLN A 107 -11.74 11.74 14.96
C GLN A 107 -13.25 11.48 14.87
N SER A 108 -13.63 10.29 14.41
CA SER A 108 -15.04 9.93 14.19
C SER A 108 -15.76 9.60 15.50
N ALA A 109 -15.09 9.00 16.47
CA ALA A 109 -15.67 8.70 17.79
C ALA A 109 -16.01 9.97 18.60
N LYS A 110 -15.39 11.10 18.27
CA LYS A 110 -15.75 12.42 18.85
C LYS A 110 -17.01 13.03 18.24
N ASN A 111 -17.55 12.44 17.19
CA ASN A 111 -18.82 12.89 16.61
C ASN A 111 -19.95 12.68 17.61
N SER A 112 -20.80 13.70 17.81
CA SER A 112 -21.86 13.70 18.82
C SER A 112 -22.78 12.48 18.72
N LYS A 113 -23.21 12.10 17.50
CA LYS A 113 -24.11 10.96 17.31
C LYS A 113 -23.50 9.61 17.71
N ILE A 114 -22.21 9.44 17.44
CA ILE A 114 -21.48 8.22 17.84
C ILE A 114 -21.22 8.25 19.33
N ALA A 115 -20.78 9.38 19.87
CA ALA A 115 -20.52 9.55 21.28
C ALA A 115 -21.77 9.31 22.17
N GLU A 116 -22.94 9.76 21.72
CA GLU A 116 -24.22 9.49 22.40
C GLU A 116 -24.56 7.99 22.44
N LYS A 117 -24.35 7.26 21.33
CA LYS A 117 -24.61 5.82 21.29
C LYS A 117 -23.61 4.99 22.12
N LEU A 118 -22.38 5.44 22.21
CA LEU A 118 -21.32 4.73 22.92
C LEU A 118 -21.13 5.17 24.37
N ARG A 119 -21.80 6.23 24.84
CA ARG A 119 -21.55 6.85 26.16
C ARG A 119 -21.59 5.91 27.36
N ASP A 120 -22.52 4.93 27.28
CA ASP A 120 -22.79 4.01 28.40
C ASP A 120 -22.11 2.64 28.19
N GLY A 121 -21.25 2.50 27.22
CA GLY A 121 -20.58 1.24 26.92
C GLY A 121 -19.16 1.42 26.39
N ILE A 122 -18.45 0.30 26.26
CA ILE A 122 -17.10 0.22 25.71
C ILE A 122 -17.19 -0.51 24.38
N LEU A 123 -16.74 0.17 23.30
CA LEU A 123 -16.56 -0.42 21.99
C LEU A 123 -15.10 -0.86 21.84
N THR A 124 -14.88 -2.17 21.70
CA THR A 124 -13.57 -2.73 21.38
C THR A 124 -13.53 -3.12 19.91
N LEU A 125 -12.55 -2.59 19.19
CA LEU A 125 -12.30 -2.86 17.78
C LEU A 125 -11.02 -3.69 17.65
N LYS A 126 -11.12 -4.90 17.14
CA LYS A 126 -9.96 -5.74 16.82
C LYS A 126 -9.68 -5.67 15.32
N ILE A 127 -8.53 -5.11 14.96
CA ILE A 127 -8.08 -5.06 13.57
C ILE A 127 -7.60 -6.45 13.16
N GLU A 128 -8.31 -7.11 12.24
CA GLU A 128 -7.92 -8.40 11.68
C GLU A 128 -7.06 -8.22 10.43
N GLN A 129 -7.46 -7.29 9.54
CA GLN A 129 -6.76 -7.06 8.29
C GLN A 129 -6.80 -5.59 7.88
N LEU A 130 -5.65 -5.06 7.51
CA LEU A 130 -5.51 -3.78 6.82
C LEU A 130 -4.65 -3.99 5.59
N PRO A 131 -5.16 -3.73 4.37
CA PRO A 131 -4.39 -3.80 3.12
C PRO A 131 -3.12 -2.95 3.23
N ARG A 132 -1.99 -3.51 2.88
CA ARG A 132 -0.68 -2.83 2.95
C ARG A 132 0.27 -3.21 1.83
N THR A 133 -0.22 -4.03 0.91
CA THR A 133 0.55 -4.51 -0.22
C THR A 133 0.07 -3.84 -1.50
N TYR A 134 0.99 -3.40 -2.33
CA TYR A 134 0.73 -2.96 -3.68
C TYR A 134 1.83 -3.43 -4.61
N SER A 135 1.56 -3.47 -5.89
CA SER A 135 2.52 -3.89 -6.90
C SER A 135 2.69 -2.84 -7.99
N LEU A 136 3.95 -2.61 -8.36
CA LEU A 136 4.33 -1.89 -9.58
C LEU A 136 4.47 -2.92 -10.69
N HIS A 137 3.79 -2.68 -11.81
CA HIS A 137 3.90 -3.47 -13.02
C HIS A 137 4.49 -2.64 -14.14
N ASP A 138 5.42 -3.21 -14.88
CA ASP A 138 5.95 -2.69 -16.14
C ASP A 138 5.80 -3.77 -17.19
N ASP A 139 4.91 -3.54 -18.14
CA ASP A 139 4.63 -4.42 -19.27
C ASP A 139 5.17 -3.76 -20.55
N SER A 140 6.37 -4.13 -20.94
CA SER A 140 7.08 -3.58 -22.09
C SER A 140 7.12 -4.59 -23.23
N ARG A 141 6.81 -4.12 -24.44
CA ARG A 141 6.79 -4.94 -25.67
C ARG A 141 7.51 -4.23 -26.80
N ALA A 142 8.26 -4.98 -27.56
CA ALA A 142 8.90 -4.49 -28.77
C ALA A 142 8.67 -5.48 -29.92
N VAL A 143 8.45 -4.95 -31.13
CA VAL A 143 8.28 -5.70 -32.35
C VAL A 143 9.22 -5.15 -33.44
N LEU A 144 9.99 -6.02 -34.07
CA LEU A 144 10.94 -5.70 -35.14
C LEU A 144 11.97 -4.62 -34.74
N LEU A 145 12.21 -4.44 -33.43
CA LEU A 145 13.09 -3.40 -32.86
C LEU A 145 12.70 -1.96 -33.27
N MET A 146 11.55 -1.76 -33.90
CA MET A 146 11.12 -0.45 -34.41
C MET A 146 9.92 0.11 -33.64
N VAL A 147 9.12 -0.76 -33.06
CA VAL A 147 7.92 -0.33 -32.29
C VAL A 147 8.04 -0.87 -30.89
N GLU A 148 8.18 0.04 -29.95
CA GLU A 148 8.19 -0.25 -28.52
C GLU A 148 7.00 0.45 -27.87
N TRP A 149 6.31 -0.26 -27.01
CA TRP A 149 5.32 0.31 -26.11
C TRP A 149 5.48 -0.26 -24.71
N SER A 150 5.29 0.58 -23.72
CA SER A 150 5.35 0.21 -22.32
C SER A 150 4.08 0.67 -21.61
N LYS A 151 3.57 -0.18 -20.74
CA LYS A 151 2.46 0.14 -19.85
C LYS A 151 2.91 -0.06 -18.42
N VAL A 152 3.08 1.04 -17.71
CA VAL A 152 3.46 1.03 -16.30
C VAL A 152 2.24 1.40 -15.45
N TYR A 153 1.98 0.64 -14.40
CA TYR A 153 0.87 0.90 -13.49
C TYR A 153 1.14 0.38 -12.07
N LEU A 154 0.49 1.00 -11.11
CA LEU A 154 0.45 0.56 -9.72
C LEU A 154 -0.90 -0.11 -9.44
N ALA A 155 -0.87 -1.26 -8.79
CA ALA A 155 -2.04 -2.04 -8.44
C ALA A 155 -2.10 -2.29 -6.93
N PRO A 156 -3.24 -2.02 -6.25
CA PRO A 156 -3.46 -2.43 -4.88
C PRO A 156 -3.56 -3.96 -4.78
N SER A 157 -3.40 -4.51 -3.57
CA SER A 157 -3.51 -5.96 -3.34
C SER A 157 -4.92 -6.51 -3.54
N GLY A 158 -5.94 -5.65 -3.53
CA GLY A 158 -7.34 -6.07 -3.56
C GLY A 158 -7.84 -6.68 -2.25
N GLU A 159 -7.07 -6.58 -1.17
CA GLU A 159 -7.48 -7.02 0.17
C GLU A 159 -8.44 -6.01 0.78
N ASP A 160 -9.40 -6.49 1.58
CA ASP A 160 -10.37 -5.63 2.27
C ASP A 160 -9.86 -5.22 3.67
N VAL A 161 -10.36 -4.09 4.18
CA VAL A 161 -10.22 -3.74 5.60
C VAL A 161 -11.20 -4.59 6.39
N VAL A 162 -10.70 -5.35 7.35
CA VAL A 162 -11.49 -6.26 8.17
C VAL A 162 -11.29 -5.95 9.63
N VAL A 163 -12.39 -5.63 10.32
CA VAL A 163 -12.41 -5.29 11.74
C VAL A 163 -13.52 -6.05 12.44
N SER A 164 -13.15 -6.83 13.45
CA SER A 164 -14.13 -7.39 14.39
C SER A 164 -14.40 -6.38 15.50
N TYR A 165 -15.63 -6.36 16.01
CA TYR A 165 -16.00 -5.48 17.10
C TYR A 165 -16.75 -6.20 18.21
N SER A 166 -16.61 -5.68 19.42
CA SER A 166 -17.41 -6.06 20.60
C SER A 166 -17.85 -4.80 21.31
N PHE A 167 -19.16 -4.64 21.50
CA PHE A 167 -19.75 -3.59 22.29
C PHE A 167 -20.24 -4.17 23.61
N ALA A 168 -19.75 -3.63 24.74
CA ALA A 168 -20.08 -4.09 26.07
C ALA A 168 -20.61 -2.92 26.91
N LYS A 169 -21.61 -3.18 27.76
CA LYS A 169 -22.13 -2.26 28.75
C LYS A 169 -22.04 -2.92 30.11
N GLU A 170 -21.55 -2.19 31.11
CA GLU A 170 -21.37 -2.70 32.50
C GLU A 170 -20.58 -4.02 32.54
N GLY A 171 -19.61 -4.19 31.62
CA GLY A 171 -18.79 -5.40 31.50
C GLY A 171 -19.43 -6.60 30.79
N GLN A 172 -20.73 -6.50 30.42
CA GLN A 172 -21.41 -7.55 29.68
C GLN A 172 -21.40 -7.26 28.18
N PRO A 173 -20.99 -8.22 27.33
CA PRO A 173 -21.05 -8.04 25.89
C PRO A 173 -22.49 -8.02 25.43
N LEU A 174 -22.91 -6.91 24.80
CA LEU A 174 -24.25 -6.75 24.25
C LEU A 174 -24.31 -7.12 22.78
N LYS A 175 -23.23 -6.81 22.04
CA LYS A 175 -23.17 -7.07 20.61
C LYS A 175 -21.75 -7.33 20.15
N THR A 176 -21.59 -8.28 19.25
CA THR A 176 -20.35 -8.57 18.56
C THR A 176 -20.64 -8.69 17.06
N GLY A 177 -19.64 -8.37 16.24
CA GLY A 177 -19.80 -8.50 14.79
C GLY A 177 -18.48 -8.28 14.07
N LYS A 178 -18.59 -8.25 12.74
CA LYS A 178 -17.46 -8.05 11.85
C LYS A 178 -17.87 -7.06 10.75
N VAL A 179 -17.00 -6.10 10.49
CA VAL A 179 -17.18 -5.09 9.46
C VAL A 179 -16.10 -5.26 8.40
N GLU A 180 -16.53 -5.31 7.16
CA GLU A 180 -15.65 -5.35 5.99
C GLU A 180 -15.86 -4.09 5.15
N ILE A 181 -14.75 -3.44 4.79
CA ILE A 181 -14.71 -2.27 3.89
C ILE A 181 -13.84 -2.64 2.72
N LYS A 182 -14.43 -2.64 1.54
CA LYS A 182 -13.70 -2.89 0.29
C LYS A 182 -12.72 -1.76 0.00
N ASP A 183 -11.51 -2.12 -0.39
CA ASP A 183 -10.53 -1.16 -0.87
C ASP A 183 -11.01 -0.58 -2.21
N PRO A 184 -11.34 0.72 -2.29
CA PRO A 184 -11.78 1.34 -3.53
C PRO A 184 -10.63 1.67 -4.47
N ASN A 185 -9.38 1.42 -4.06
CA ASN A 185 -8.22 1.78 -4.83
C ASN A 185 -8.22 1.04 -6.17
N LYS A 186 -8.10 1.83 -7.23
CA LYS A 186 -8.07 1.36 -8.61
C LYS A 186 -6.62 1.24 -9.09
N LEU A 187 -6.46 0.59 -10.24
CA LEU A 187 -5.20 0.61 -10.97
C LEU A 187 -4.78 2.06 -11.28
N TYR A 188 -3.59 2.43 -10.88
CA TYR A 188 -2.97 3.71 -11.21
C TYR A 188 -2.04 3.52 -12.41
N GLY A 189 -2.52 3.85 -13.60
CA GLY A 189 -1.69 3.88 -14.81
C GLY A 189 -0.80 5.13 -14.81
N LEU A 190 0.47 4.97 -15.15
CA LEU A 190 1.35 6.10 -15.40
C LEU A 190 1.04 6.71 -16.76
N GLY A 191 0.83 8.04 -16.79
CA GLY A 191 0.77 8.81 -18.03
C GLY A 191 2.14 8.90 -18.70
N TYR A 192 2.17 9.21 -20.00
CA TYR A 192 3.39 9.28 -20.80
C TYR A 192 4.50 10.17 -20.21
N PHE A 193 4.14 11.21 -19.48
CA PHE A 193 5.09 12.15 -18.87
C PHE A 193 5.15 12.05 -17.34
N GLN A 194 4.44 11.10 -16.74
CA GLN A 194 4.40 10.95 -15.29
C GLN A 194 5.58 10.10 -14.83
N SER A 195 6.40 10.65 -13.94
CA SER A 195 7.49 9.90 -13.33
C SER A 195 6.97 8.84 -12.36
N LEU A 196 7.71 7.74 -12.21
CA LEU A 196 7.43 6.72 -11.18
C LEU A 196 7.27 7.35 -9.79
N LYS A 197 8.10 8.37 -9.47
CA LYS A 197 8.02 9.08 -8.19
C LYS A 197 6.66 9.76 -8.01
N ALA A 198 6.20 10.51 -9.01
CA ALA A 198 4.91 11.21 -8.94
C ALA A 198 3.75 10.21 -8.82
N ALA A 199 3.72 9.17 -9.66
CA ALA A 199 2.68 8.15 -9.61
C ALA A 199 2.64 7.40 -8.27
N THR A 200 3.80 7.08 -7.70
CA THR A 200 3.87 6.44 -6.39
C THR A 200 3.36 7.37 -5.28
N HIS A 201 3.70 8.66 -5.31
CA HIS A 201 3.15 9.64 -4.36
C HIS A 201 1.64 9.79 -4.49
N ASP A 202 1.11 9.84 -5.71
CA ASP A 202 -0.34 9.93 -5.96
C ASP A 202 -1.06 8.69 -5.41
N TYR A 203 -0.50 7.50 -5.67
CA TYR A 203 -1.02 6.25 -5.13
C TYR A 203 -1.01 6.24 -3.59
N LEU A 204 0.11 6.58 -2.97
CA LEU A 204 0.24 6.62 -1.51
C LEU A 204 -0.69 7.67 -0.90
N SER A 205 -0.89 8.81 -1.57
CA SER A 205 -1.85 9.84 -1.13
C SER A 205 -3.30 9.34 -1.19
N ALA A 206 -3.67 8.59 -2.23
CA ALA A 206 -4.99 7.96 -2.32
C ALA A 206 -5.18 6.89 -1.25
N TYR A 207 -4.15 6.07 -1.02
CA TYR A 207 -4.08 5.09 0.05
C TYR A 207 -4.28 5.73 1.43
N ASP A 208 -3.57 6.80 1.72
CA ASP A 208 -3.69 7.55 2.97
C ASP A 208 -5.10 8.13 3.16
N ASN A 209 -5.68 8.68 2.10
CA ASN A 209 -7.04 9.23 2.13
C ASN A 209 -8.08 8.14 2.35
N PHE A 210 -7.88 6.95 1.80
CA PHE A 210 -8.74 5.81 2.09
C PHE A 210 -8.73 5.48 3.60
N TYR A 211 -7.55 5.31 4.20
CA TYR A 211 -7.45 4.97 5.62
C TYR A 211 -7.95 6.08 6.55
N LYS A 212 -7.78 7.36 6.19
CA LYS A 212 -8.37 8.49 6.93
C LYS A 212 -9.90 8.41 6.99
N ASN A 213 -10.54 7.78 6.00
CA ASN A 213 -11.99 7.61 5.95
C ASN A 213 -12.47 6.23 6.43
N ALA A 214 -11.62 5.21 6.35
CA ALA A 214 -11.99 3.83 6.68
C ALA A 214 -12.47 3.69 8.13
N GLY A 215 -11.81 4.35 9.07
CA GLY A 215 -12.24 4.35 10.48
C GLY A 215 -13.64 4.93 10.68
N LYS A 216 -13.97 6.02 9.99
CA LYS A 216 -15.32 6.58 9.98
C LYS A 216 -16.32 5.59 9.41
N MET A 217 -16.03 4.99 8.26
CA MET A 217 -16.92 4.01 7.62
C MET A 217 -17.19 2.79 8.51
N VAL A 218 -16.18 2.31 9.22
CA VAL A 218 -16.31 1.21 10.20
C VAL A 218 -17.23 1.63 11.34
N LEU A 219 -17.00 2.81 11.96
CA LEU A 219 -17.83 3.29 13.05
C LEU A 219 -19.27 3.57 12.63
N ASP A 220 -19.48 4.14 11.43
CA ASP A 220 -20.82 4.39 10.90
C ASP A 220 -21.60 3.07 10.72
N LYS A 221 -20.98 2.01 10.18
CA LYS A 221 -21.58 0.69 10.05
C LYS A 221 -21.92 0.09 11.42
N ILE A 222 -20.97 0.09 12.36
CA ILE A 222 -21.20 -0.43 13.72
C ILE A 222 -22.33 0.35 14.39
N THR A 223 -22.32 1.68 14.27
CA THR A 223 -23.35 2.54 14.90
C THR A 223 -24.74 2.32 14.29
N ALA A 224 -24.83 1.95 13.02
CA ALA A 224 -26.10 1.59 12.40
C ALA A 224 -26.63 0.25 12.90
N GLU A 225 -25.78 -0.63 13.39
CA GLU A 225 -26.15 -1.92 13.93
C GLU A 225 -26.46 -1.87 15.44
N LEU A 226 -25.92 -0.90 16.20
CA LEU A 226 -26.19 -0.65 17.62
C LEU A 226 -27.53 0.05 17.83
#